data_86b509232512bb9d2b4fffaefc4aec63
#
_entry.id   86b509232512bb9d2b4fffaefc4aec63
#
_cell.length_a   1.000
_cell.length_b   1.000
_cell.length_c   1.000
_cell.angle_alpha   90.00
_cell.angle_beta   90.00
_cell.angle_gamma   90.00
#
_symmetry.space_group_name_H-M   'P 1'
#
loop_
_entity.id
_entity.type
_entity.pdbx_description
1 polymer ?
#
loop_
_entity_poly.entity_id
_entity_poly.type
_entity_poly.pdbx_seq_one_letter_code
_entity_poly.pdbx_strand_id
1 'polypeptide(L)'
;MEEPDFGKGVAQLLSLTREKGSLSAAYKSMGMAASKAWKILNRAEADLGVKLVERKSGGKQGGGSHLTPEGEDILNRYENFQKEVAEAVKCSFIKNFGNSGES
;
A
#
# COMPACT_ATOMS: atom_id res chain seq x y z
N MET A 1 -11.04 14.97 -10.75
CA MET A 1 -11.42 13.77 -10.22
C MET A 1 -10.75 13.44 -8.93
N GLU A 2 -11.46 12.91 -7.99
CA GLU A 2 -10.89 12.66 -6.75
C GLU A 2 -10.01 11.48 -6.74
N GLU A 3 -8.98 11.57 -6.03
CA GLU A 3 -8.09 10.48 -5.88
C GLU A 3 -8.72 9.45 -5.01
N PRO A 4 -8.50 8.18 -5.23
CA PRO A 4 -9.06 7.17 -4.36
C PRO A 4 -8.43 7.34 -3.00
N ASP A 5 -9.17 7.02 -1.98
CA ASP A 5 -8.68 7.16 -0.64
C ASP A 5 -7.60 6.16 -0.32
N PHE A 6 -7.47 5.09 -1.05
CA PHE A 6 -6.40 4.16 -0.86
C PHE A 6 -5.49 4.36 -2.05
N GLY A 7 -4.45 5.09 -1.90
CA GLY A 7 -3.59 5.43 -3.00
C GLY A 7 -2.20 4.83 -2.89
N LYS A 8 -1.34 5.26 -3.79
CA LYS A 8 -0.01 4.75 -3.86
C LYS A 8 0.78 4.90 -2.58
N GLY A 9 0.66 6.00 -1.91
CA GLY A 9 1.40 6.24 -0.67
C GLY A 9 0.97 5.29 0.43
N VAL A 10 -0.32 5.05 0.56
CA VAL A 10 -0.84 4.15 1.57
C VAL A 10 -0.39 2.74 1.22
N ALA A 11 -0.49 2.35 -0.04
CA ALA A 11 -0.11 1.02 -0.47
C ALA A 11 1.37 0.75 -0.20
N GLN A 12 2.21 1.73 -0.46
CA GLN A 12 3.63 1.57 -0.25
C GLN A 12 3.93 1.42 1.23
N LEU A 13 3.26 2.20 2.06
CA LEU A 13 3.45 2.14 3.50
C LEU A 13 3.03 0.77 4.03
N LEU A 14 1.90 0.25 3.57
CA LEU A 14 1.43 -1.05 4.00
C LEU A 14 2.32 -2.17 3.48
N SER A 15 2.78 -2.06 2.26
CA SER A 15 3.63 -3.07 1.67
C SER A 15 4.94 -3.17 2.44
N LEU A 16 5.51 -2.03 2.80
CA LEU A 16 6.75 -2.03 3.56
C LEU A 16 6.52 -2.50 4.99
N THR A 17 5.34 -2.23 5.55
CA THR A 17 5.02 -2.73 6.88
C THR A 17 4.99 -4.25 6.86
N ARG A 18 4.42 -4.82 5.80
CA ARG A 18 4.36 -6.27 5.66
C ARG A 18 5.78 -6.84 5.51
N GLU A 19 6.56 -6.23 4.67
CA GLU A 19 7.89 -6.69 4.41
C GLU A 19 8.85 -6.53 5.56
N LYS A 20 8.82 -5.42 6.22
CA LYS A 20 9.77 -5.13 7.29
C LYS A 20 9.32 -5.51 8.68
N GLY A 21 8.08 -5.91 8.81
CA GLY A 21 7.59 -6.41 10.08
C GLY A 21 6.97 -5.41 11.02
N SER A 22 7.04 -4.14 10.72
CA SER A 22 6.36 -3.15 11.55
C SER A 22 6.18 -1.87 10.81
N LEU A 23 5.23 -1.08 11.24
CA LEU A 23 4.94 0.21 10.62
C LEU A 23 6.10 1.16 10.81
N SER A 24 6.73 1.14 11.99
CA SER A 24 7.82 2.08 12.23
C SER A 24 9.01 1.79 11.31
N ALA A 25 9.30 0.53 11.07
CA ALA A 25 10.38 0.20 10.16
C ALA A 25 10.02 0.67 8.75
N ALA A 26 8.75 0.58 8.40
CA ALA A 26 8.29 1.00 7.07
C ALA A 26 8.47 2.51 6.88
N TYR A 27 7.93 3.32 7.78
CA TYR A 27 7.98 4.75 7.53
C TYR A 27 9.41 5.28 7.69
N LYS A 28 10.22 4.65 8.50
CA LYS A 28 11.60 5.06 8.62
C LYS A 28 12.35 4.78 7.32
N SER A 29 12.06 3.64 6.67
CA SER A 29 12.71 3.34 5.43
C SER A 29 12.28 4.28 4.32
N MET A 30 11.11 4.91 4.47
CA MET A 30 10.62 5.85 3.49
C MET A 30 11.07 7.28 3.81
N GLY A 31 11.79 7.46 4.87
CA GLY A 31 12.19 8.80 5.29
C GLY A 31 11.01 9.62 5.77
N MET A 32 9.98 8.97 6.26
CA MET A 32 8.76 9.65 6.63
C MET A 32 8.65 9.75 8.14
N ALA A 33 8.15 10.86 8.63
CA ALA A 33 7.94 11.04 10.06
C ALA A 33 6.77 10.19 10.51
N ALA A 34 6.80 9.75 11.75
CA ALA A 34 5.73 8.94 12.30
C ALA A 34 4.38 9.64 12.20
N SER A 35 4.36 10.95 12.50
CA SER A 35 3.10 11.68 12.47
C SER A 35 2.48 11.69 11.09
N LYS A 36 3.31 11.75 10.06
CA LYS A 36 2.80 11.77 8.70
C LYS A 36 2.26 10.39 8.33
N ALA A 37 2.96 9.34 8.74
CA ALA A 37 2.52 7.99 8.45
C ALA A 37 1.17 7.70 9.09
N TRP A 38 1.00 8.11 10.36
CA TRP A 38 -0.25 7.88 11.03
C TRP A 38 -1.38 8.72 10.44
N LYS A 39 -1.06 9.91 9.97
CA LYS A 39 -2.07 10.77 9.36
C LYS A 39 -2.58 10.11 8.09
N ILE A 40 -1.67 9.58 7.27
CA ILE A 40 -2.05 8.91 6.03
C ILE A 40 -2.90 7.69 6.33
N LEU A 41 -2.49 6.89 7.32
CA LEU A 41 -3.22 5.69 7.65
C LEU A 41 -4.57 5.98 8.25
N ASN A 42 -4.64 6.95 9.17
CA ASN A 42 -5.91 7.26 9.81
C ASN A 42 -6.92 7.75 8.79
N ARG A 43 -6.46 8.52 7.82
CA ARG A 43 -7.37 9.01 6.81
C ARG A 43 -7.86 7.88 5.94
N ALA A 44 -6.98 6.98 5.54
CA ALA A 44 -7.37 5.84 4.71
C ALA A 44 -8.34 4.94 5.48
N GLU A 45 -8.07 4.73 6.78
CA GLU A 45 -8.94 3.89 7.58
C GLU A 45 -10.33 4.51 7.71
N ALA A 46 -10.38 5.83 7.89
CA ALA A 46 -11.64 6.50 8.01
C ALA A 46 -12.44 6.40 6.70
N ASP A 47 -11.77 6.57 5.59
CA ASP A 47 -12.45 6.52 4.30
C ASP A 47 -12.88 5.12 3.93
N LEU A 48 -12.11 4.12 4.29
CA LEU A 48 -12.46 2.76 3.95
C LEU A 48 -13.34 2.06 4.98
N GLY A 49 -13.38 2.62 6.16
CA GLY A 49 -14.20 2.04 7.22
C GLY A 49 -13.62 0.78 7.85
N VAL A 50 -12.33 0.55 7.71
CA VAL A 50 -11.72 -0.61 8.33
C VAL A 50 -10.37 -0.24 8.90
N LYS A 51 -9.85 -1.03 9.79
CA LYS A 51 -8.53 -0.79 10.35
C LYS A 51 -7.53 -1.47 9.43
N LEU A 52 -6.49 -0.77 9.06
CA LEU A 52 -5.47 -1.32 8.19
C LEU A 52 -4.27 -1.82 9.00
N VAL A 53 -4.01 -1.19 10.13
CA VAL A 53 -2.91 -1.63 10.99
C VAL A 53 -3.41 -1.67 12.42
N GLU A 54 -2.77 -2.48 13.23
CA GLU A 54 -3.15 -2.53 14.62
C GLU A 54 -1.89 -2.70 15.43
N ARG A 55 -1.88 -2.19 16.64
CA ARG A 55 -0.75 -2.28 17.50
C ARG A 55 -0.77 -3.60 18.22
N LYS A 56 0.34 -4.30 18.21
CA LYS A 56 0.44 -5.52 18.92
C LYS A 56 1.20 -5.23 20.16
N SER A 57 0.61 -5.49 21.28
CA SER A 57 1.27 -5.17 22.51
C SER A 57 2.01 -6.35 23.04
N GLY A 58 2.86 -6.11 23.94
CA GLY A 58 3.55 -7.13 24.63
C GLY A 58 4.66 -7.73 23.86
N GLY A 59 5.29 -8.59 24.36
CA GLY A 59 6.34 -9.22 23.72
C GLY A 59 7.64 -8.53 23.89
N LYS A 60 8.70 -9.23 23.81
CA LYS A 60 9.95 -8.65 23.97
C LYS A 60 10.32 -7.74 22.92
N GLN A 61 9.77 -7.87 21.77
CA GLN A 61 10.12 -7.03 20.70
C GLN A 61 9.40 -5.72 20.78
N GLY A 62 8.68 -5.50 21.78
CA GLY A 62 8.06 -4.23 21.95
C GLY A 62 6.88 -3.99 21.12
N GLY A 63 6.28 -4.91 20.60
CA GLY A 63 5.09 -4.69 19.88
C GLY A 63 5.26 -3.99 18.57
N GLY A 64 4.74 -2.95 18.33
CA GLY A 64 4.76 -2.28 17.05
C GLY A 64 3.46 -2.51 16.37
N SER A 65 3.27 -1.85 15.25
CA SER A 65 2.03 -1.94 14.53
C SER A 65 2.19 -2.82 13.31
N HIS A 66 1.23 -3.67 13.08
CA HIS A 66 1.27 -4.62 11.99
C HIS A 66 -0.01 -4.56 11.20
N LEU A 67 -0.03 -5.14 10.02
CA LEU A 67 -1.23 -5.11 9.20
C LEU A 67 -2.31 -5.96 9.82
N THR A 68 -3.54 -5.50 9.73
CA THR A 68 -4.67 -6.31 10.14
C THR A 68 -4.97 -7.24 8.99
N PRO A 69 -5.81 -8.25 9.18
CA PRO A 69 -6.24 -9.10 8.07
C PRO A 69 -6.91 -8.28 6.97
N GLU A 70 -7.67 -7.23 7.38
CA GLU A 70 -8.31 -6.36 6.42
C GLU A 70 -7.27 -5.56 5.65
N GLY A 71 -6.22 -5.14 6.35
CA GLY A 71 -5.13 -4.39 5.70
C GLY A 71 -4.41 -5.26 4.69
N GLU A 72 -4.20 -6.54 5.03
CA GLU A 72 -3.56 -7.46 4.12
C GLU A 72 -4.44 -7.67 2.89
N ASP A 73 -5.73 -7.84 3.09
CA ASP A 73 -6.65 -8.07 2.00
C ASP A 73 -6.69 -6.88 1.06
N ILE A 74 -6.79 -5.68 1.61
CA ILE A 74 -6.85 -4.48 0.80
C ILE A 74 -5.56 -4.27 0.04
N LEU A 75 -4.42 -4.53 0.69
CA LEU A 75 -3.15 -4.38 0.03
C LEU A 75 -3.04 -5.37 -1.13
N ASN A 76 -3.46 -6.61 -0.93
CA ASN A 76 -3.41 -7.60 -1.98
C ASN A 76 -4.30 -7.20 -3.16
N ARG A 77 -5.47 -6.64 -2.87
CA ARG A 77 -6.37 -6.20 -3.92
C ARG A 77 -5.77 -5.04 -4.70
N TYR A 78 -5.11 -4.14 -4.00
CA TYR A 78 -4.51 -2.99 -4.65
C TYR A 78 -3.35 -3.43 -5.52
N GLU A 79 -2.55 -4.37 -5.05
CA GLU A 79 -1.42 -4.88 -5.82
C GLU A 79 -1.93 -5.58 -7.09
N ASN A 80 -3.02 -6.31 -6.96
CA ASN A 80 -3.59 -6.98 -8.11
C ASN A 80 -4.15 -5.96 -9.10
N PHE A 81 -4.78 -4.90 -8.57
CA PHE A 81 -5.30 -3.84 -9.39
C PHE A 81 -4.16 -3.18 -10.17
N GLN A 82 -3.04 -2.88 -9.52
CA GLN A 82 -1.92 -2.26 -10.18
C GLN A 82 -1.37 -3.16 -11.29
N LYS A 83 -1.35 -4.45 -11.04
CA LYS A 83 -0.85 -5.38 -11.99
C LYS A 83 -1.74 -5.43 -13.22
N GLU A 84 -3.05 -5.44 -13.01
CA GLU A 84 -4.00 -5.46 -14.10
C GLU A 84 -3.95 -4.19 -14.92
N VAL A 85 -3.77 -3.05 -14.25
CA VAL A 85 -3.70 -1.79 -14.95
C VAL A 85 -2.43 -1.76 -15.80
N ALA A 86 -1.33 -2.23 -15.27
CA ALA A 86 -0.08 -2.25 -16.02
C ALA A 86 -0.20 -3.12 -17.26
N GLU A 87 -0.89 -4.26 -17.13
CA GLU A 87 -1.10 -5.13 -18.26
C GLU A 87 -2.00 -4.47 -19.30
N ALA A 88 -3.04 -3.80 -18.85
CA ALA A 88 -3.95 -3.14 -19.76
C ALA A 88 -3.26 -2.01 -20.52
N VAL A 89 -2.40 -1.27 -19.83
CA VAL A 89 -1.67 -0.18 -20.45
C VAL A 89 -0.74 -0.75 -21.51
N LYS A 90 -0.07 -1.84 -21.20
CA LYS A 90 0.85 -2.46 -22.12
C LYS A 90 0.12 -2.95 -23.35
N CYS A 91 -1.01 -3.64 -23.15
CA CYS A 91 -1.78 -4.14 -24.26
C CYS A 91 -2.33 -3.02 -25.14
N SER A 92 -2.79 -1.96 -24.50
CA SER A 92 -3.34 -0.85 -25.24
C SER A 92 -2.25 -0.14 -26.04
N PHE A 93 -1.07 -0.03 -25.45
CA PHE A 93 0.01 0.64 -26.15
C PHE A 93 0.39 -0.18 -27.40
N ILE A 94 0.52 -1.48 -27.26
CA ILE A 94 0.86 -2.33 -28.38
C ILE A 94 -0.23 -2.27 -29.44
N LYS A 95 -1.48 -2.29 -29.00
CA LYS A 95 -2.60 -2.25 -29.92
C LYS A 95 -2.62 -0.98 -30.74
N ASN A 96 -2.36 0.15 -30.11
CA ASN A 96 -2.42 1.42 -30.81
C ASN A 96 -1.16 1.88 -31.49
N PHE A 97 -0.01 1.50 -31.02
CA PHE A 97 1.23 1.92 -31.63
C PHE A 97 1.98 0.79 -32.31
N GLY A 98 1.46 -0.40 -32.24
CA GLY A 98 2.09 -1.51 -32.86
C GLY A 98 3.19 -2.06 -31.99
N ASN A 99 3.67 -3.22 -32.35
CA ASN A 99 4.66 -3.83 -31.58
C ASN A 99 5.95 -3.50 -32.19
N SER A 100 6.27 -2.27 -32.18
CA SER A 100 7.40 -1.79 -32.87
C SER A 100 8.66 -2.40 -32.39
N GLY A 101 8.63 -2.89 -31.27
CA GLY A 101 9.82 -3.49 -30.75
C GLY A 101 10.25 -4.66 -31.54
N GLU A 102 9.34 -5.32 -32.14
CA GLU A 102 9.69 -6.38 -32.83
C GLU A 102 9.65 -6.23 -34.17
N SER A 103 9.25 -5.26 -34.62
CA SER A 103 9.19 -5.12 -36.04
C SER A 103 10.51 -5.03 -36.62
#